data_111a1304f38e52ab5ab3fcf4262da965
#
_entry.id   111a1304f38e52ab5ab3fcf4262da965
#
_cell.length_a   1.000
_cell.length_b   1.000
_cell.length_c   1.000
_cell.angle_alpha   90.00
_cell.angle_beta   90.00
_cell.angle_gamma   90.00
#
_symmetry.space_group_name_H-M   'P 1'
#
loop_
_entity.id
_entity.type
_entity.pdbx_description
1 polymer ?
#
loop_
_entity_poly.entity_id
_entity_poly.type
_entity_poly.pdbx_seq_one_letter_code
_entity_poly.pdbx_strand_id
1 'polypeptide(L)'
;YSFFLPLAGIITYGRWKYKWILGFSTILSLVFVCINIFKPEIHNKTLMPALQSPWFTPHVIVYMFAYAMLGAATVMAVYLLWFKKKGIERHEMALCDNLTYVGLAFMTLGMLSGAVWAKAAWGHYWAWDPKETWAAATWFSYLAYIHFRLGRPAAHRKALVGLLVSFLLLQMCWYGINYLPSAQGVSVHCLLYTSDAADEAR
;
A
#
# COMPACT_ATOMS: atom_id res chain seq x y z
N TYR A 1 -9.52 -3.52 6.60
CA TYR A 1 -8.38 -2.84 7.23
C TYR A 1 -8.25 -3.22 8.72
N SER A 2 -9.27 -3.02 9.51
CA SER A 2 -9.26 -3.20 10.97
C SER A 2 -8.81 -4.59 11.44
N PHE A 3 -9.06 -5.64 10.67
CA PHE A 3 -8.63 -7.01 10.97
C PHE A 3 -7.21 -7.31 10.47
N PHE A 4 -6.87 -6.88 9.25
CA PHE A 4 -5.59 -7.26 8.62
C PHE A 4 -4.39 -6.54 9.22
N LEU A 5 -4.54 -5.33 9.73
CA LEU A 5 -3.47 -4.59 10.40
C LEU A 5 -2.98 -5.28 11.68
N PRO A 6 -3.85 -5.66 12.63
CA PRO A 6 -3.43 -6.44 13.80
C PRO A 6 -2.84 -7.80 13.43
N LEU A 7 -3.42 -8.49 12.44
CA LEU A 7 -2.90 -9.76 11.95
C LEU A 7 -1.46 -9.62 11.42
N ALA A 8 -1.20 -8.62 10.59
CA ALA A 8 0.14 -8.30 10.12
C ALA A 8 1.09 -7.97 11.28
N GLY A 9 0.61 -7.21 12.27
CA GLY A 9 1.35 -6.89 13.49
C GLY A 9 1.74 -8.15 14.30
N ILE A 10 0.81 -9.08 14.47
CA ILE A 10 1.02 -10.36 15.18
C ILE A 10 2.04 -11.24 14.44
N ILE A 11 1.90 -11.40 13.12
CA ILE A 11 2.82 -12.17 12.28
C ILE A 11 4.24 -11.59 12.38
N THR A 12 4.36 -10.27 12.24
CA THR A 12 5.64 -9.56 12.32
C THR A 12 6.24 -9.70 13.73
N TYR A 13 5.45 -9.54 14.77
CA TYR A 13 5.90 -9.76 16.13
C TYR A 13 6.35 -11.20 16.37
N GLY A 14 5.61 -12.19 15.88
CA GLY A 14 5.96 -13.61 15.98
C GLY A 14 7.35 -13.89 15.40
N ARG A 15 7.68 -13.26 14.28
CA ARG A 15 8.93 -13.49 13.53
C ARG A 15 10.12 -12.67 14.08
N TRP A 16 9.91 -11.38 14.41
CA TRP A 16 10.99 -10.45 14.76
C TRP A 16 10.96 -9.93 16.20
N LYS A 17 9.91 -10.24 17.00
CA LYS A 17 9.75 -9.88 18.42
C LYS A 17 9.73 -8.36 18.72
N TYR A 18 9.42 -7.51 17.74
CA TYR A 18 9.32 -6.06 17.95
C TYR A 18 7.94 -5.65 18.48
N LYS A 19 7.86 -5.36 19.78
CA LYS A 19 6.59 -5.02 20.48
C LYS A 19 5.92 -3.75 19.94
N TRP A 20 6.68 -2.76 19.48
CA TRP A 20 6.12 -1.51 18.98
C TRP A 20 5.23 -1.70 17.74
N ILE A 21 5.48 -2.71 16.93
CA ILE A 21 4.67 -3.05 15.76
C ILE A 21 3.25 -3.45 16.15
N LEU A 22 3.09 -4.15 17.28
CA LEU A 22 1.76 -4.48 17.82
C LEU A 22 1.00 -3.20 18.20
N GLY A 23 1.64 -2.28 18.92
CA GLY A 23 1.04 -0.99 19.27
C GLY A 23 0.63 -0.19 18.04
N PHE A 24 1.54 -0.06 17.07
CA PHE A 24 1.28 0.64 15.81
C PHE A 24 0.10 0.03 15.05
N SER A 25 0.08 -1.27 14.84
CA SER A 25 -0.98 -1.96 14.10
C SER A 25 -2.33 -1.86 14.82
N THR A 26 -2.34 -1.91 16.15
CA THR A 26 -3.55 -1.77 16.97
C THR A 26 -4.12 -0.35 16.88
N ILE A 27 -3.28 0.68 17.04
CA ILE A 27 -3.71 2.08 16.93
C ILE A 27 -4.30 2.34 15.54
N LEU A 28 -3.61 1.90 14.49
CA LEU A 28 -4.08 2.10 13.13
C LEU A 28 -5.39 1.35 12.84
N SER A 29 -5.55 0.14 13.39
CA SER A 29 -6.80 -0.62 13.33
C SER A 29 -7.95 0.13 14.00
N LEU A 30 -7.72 0.69 15.20
CA LEU A 30 -8.71 1.49 15.92
C LEU A 30 -9.12 2.73 15.13
N VAL A 31 -8.18 3.42 14.47
CA VAL A 31 -8.50 4.56 13.59
C VAL A 31 -9.47 4.13 12.48
N PHE A 32 -9.23 3.01 11.81
CA PHE A 32 -10.14 2.50 10.78
C PHE A 32 -11.51 2.06 11.34
N VAL A 33 -11.55 1.50 12.54
CA VAL A 33 -12.83 1.20 13.22
C VAL A 33 -13.62 2.49 13.50
N CYS A 34 -12.96 3.51 14.04
CA CYS A 34 -13.57 4.81 14.28
C CYS A 34 -14.10 5.44 12.98
N ILE A 35 -13.33 5.42 11.88
CA ILE A 35 -13.78 5.92 10.59
C ILE A 35 -15.05 5.19 10.14
N ASN A 36 -15.14 3.86 10.29
CA ASN A 36 -16.33 3.08 9.95
C ASN A 36 -17.54 3.45 10.80
N ILE A 37 -17.33 3.72 12.09
CA ILE A 37 -18.43 4.09 13.00
C ILE A 37 -18.94 5.51 12.70
N PHE A 38 -18.03 6.47 12.47
CA PHE A 38 -18.38 7.87 12.26
C PHE A 38 -18.83 8.21 10.84
N LYS A 39 -18.61 7.31 9.86
CA LYS A 39 -19.05 7.48 8.46
C LYS A 39 -19.85 6.26 7.97
N PRO A 40 -21.07 6.02 8.51
CA PRO A 40 -21.91 4.87 8.12
C PRO A 40 -22.37 4.94 6.65
N GLU A 41 -22.34 6.11 6.02
CA GLU A 41 -22.69 6.34 4.61
C GLU A 41 -21.85 5.49 3.63
N ILE A 42 -20.65 5.04 4.06
CA ILE A 42 -19.78 4.17 3.27
C ILE A 42 -20.43 2.80 3.00
N HIS A 43 -21.37 2.36 3.84
CA HIS A 43 -22.01 1.05 3.75
C HIS A 43 -23.24 1.01 2.83
N ASN A 44 -23.82 2.16 2.46
CA ASN A 44 -25.08 2.24 1.73
C ASN A 44 -24.95 2.38 0.20
N LYS A 45 -23.75 2.25 -0.35
CA LYS A 45 -23.56 2.32 -1.81
C LYS A 45 -23.66 0.92 -2.41
N THR A 46 -24.53 0.77 -3.41
CA THR A 46 -24.54 -0.41 -4.29
C THR A 46 -23.16 -0.57 -4.90
N LEU A 47 -22.54 -1.74 -4.68
CA LEU A 47 -21.22 -2.04 -5.25
C LEU A 47 -21.33 -2.05 -6.78
N MET A 48 -20.46 -1.30 -7.43
CA MET A 48 -20.32 -1.35 -8.89
C MET A 48 -20.10 -2.78 -9.38
N PRO A 49 -20.57 -3.14 -10.57
CA PRO A 49 -20.40 -4.50 -11.13
C PRO A 49 -18.94 -4.98 -11.10
N ALA A 50 -17.98 -4.11 -11.39
CA ALA A 50 -16.55 -4.43 -11.33
C ALA A 50 -16.08 -4.87 -9.93
N LEU A 51 -16.64 -4.29 -8.85
CA LEU A 51 -16.29 -4.62 -7.46
C LEU A 51 -16.96 -5.91 -6.97
N GLN A 52 -17.92 -6.45 -7.70
CA GLN A 52 -18.60 -7.71 -7.37
C GLN A 52 -17.82 -8.94 -7.87
N SER A 53 -16.71 -8.75 -8.59
CA SER A 53 -15.85 -9.83 -9.06
C SER A 53 -15.20 -10.58 -7.87
N PRO A 54 -15.16 -11.93 -7.89
CA PRO A 54 -14.50 -12.72 -6.86
C PRO A 54 -13.00 -12.43 -6.74
N TRP A 55 -12.37 -11.88 -7.77
CA TRP A 55 -10.95 -11.50 -7.79
C TRP A 55 -10.66 -10.17 -7.10
N PHE A 56 -11.68 -9.30 -6.91
CA PHE A 56 -11.50 -8.02 -6.23
C PHE A 56 -11.08 -8.19 -4.77
N THR A 57 -11.76 -9.05 -4.03
CA THR A 57 -11.49 -9.24 -2.60
C THR A 57 -10.07 -9.75 -2.32
N PRO A 58 -9.57 -10.82 -2.97
CA PRO A 58 -8.18 -11.25 -2.79
C PRO A 58 -7.16 -10.15 -3.16
N HIS A 59 -7.37 -9.43 -4.25
CA HIS A 59 -6.53 -8.32 -4.67
C HIS A 59 -6.40 -7.26 -3.58
N VAL A 60 -7.52 -6.81 -3.02
CA VAL A 60 -7.54 -5.79 -1.96
C VAL A 60 -6.87 -6.29 -0.69
N ILE A 61 -7.16 -7.54 -0.26
CA ILE A 61 -6.57 -8.13 0.95
C ILE A 61 -5.04 -8.17 0.86
N VAL A 62 -4.52 -8.65 -0.26
CA VAL A 62 -3.07 -8.77 -0.49
C VAL A 62 -2.40 -7.39 -0.49
N TYR A 63 -3.01 -6.41 -1.13
CA TYR A 63 -2.51 -5.03 -1.10
C TYR A 63 -2.55 -4.40 0.29
N MET A 64 -3.61 -4.65 1.08
CA MET A 64 -3.69 -4.14 2.44
C MET A 64 -2.55 -4.65 3.31
N PHE A 65 -2.21 -5.94 3.17
CA PHE A 65 -1.08 -6.51 3.87
C PHE A 65 0.25 -5.89 3.41
N ALA A 66 0.44 -5.74 2.09
CA ALA A 66 1.62 -5.08 1.52
C ALA A 66 1.78 -3.65 2.08
N TYR A 67 0.71 -2.86 2.09
CA TYR A 67 0.73 -1.48 2.58
C TYR A 67 1.04 -1.40 4.08
N ALA A 68 0.55 -2.35 4.88
CA ALA A 68 0.87 -2.42 6.29
C ALA A 68 2.37 -2.68 6.53
N MET A 69 2.98 -3.61 5.76
CA MET A 69 4.42 -3.89 5.83
C MET A 69 5.29 -2.70 5.40
N LEU A 70 4.95 -2.09 4.26
CA LEU A 70 5.68 -0.94 3.71
C LEU A 70 5.49 0.32 4.58
N GLY A 71 4.31 0.50 5.16
CA GLY A 71 4.04 1.55 6.15
C GLY A 71 4.86 1.38 7.42
N ALA A 72 4.95 0.15 7.95
CA ALA A 72 5.77 -0.15 9.12
C ALA A 72 7.27 0.10 8.83
N ALA A 73 7.77 -0.29 7.64
CA ALA A 73 9.13 0.02 7.21
C ALA A 73 9.39 1.53 7.17
N THR A 74 8.40 2.30 6.69
CA THR A 74 8.47 3.77 6.61
C THR A 74 8.48 4.42 7.99
N VAL A 75 7.62 3.98 8.92
CA VAL A 75 7.62 4.48 10.30
C VAL A 75 8.97 4.22 10.97
N MET A 76 9.55 3.04 10.75
CA MET A 76 10.89 2.74 11.26
C MET A 76 11.96 3.64 10.60
N ALA A 77 11.86 3.90 9.30
CA ALA A 77 12.77 4.80 8.60
C ALA A 77 12.69 6.24 9.14
N VAL A 78 11.49 6.75 9.41
CA VAL A 78 11.25 8.05 10.06
C VAL A 78 11.92 8.09 11.43
N TYR A 79 11.69 7.06 12.25
CA TYR A 79 12.29 6.96 13.57
C TYR A 79 13.83 7.00 13.52
N LEU A 80 14.43 6.22 12.62
CA LEU A 80 15.89 6.15 12.46
C LEU A 80 16.51 7.45 11.93
N LEU A 81 15.80 8.19 11.09
CA LEU A 81 16.30 9.44 10.50
C LEU A 81 16.22 10.63 11.45
N TRP A 82 15.12 10.75 12.21
CA TRP A 82 14.83 11.97 12.98
C TRP A 82 14.92 11.82 14.49
N PHE A 83 14.61 10.65 15.03
CA PHE A 83 14.53 10.47 16.48
C PHE A 83 15.73 9.74 17.07
N LYS A 84 16.45 8.95 16.29
CA LYS A 84 17.61 8.23 16.80
C LYS A 84 18.86 9.12 16.78
N LYS A 85 19.33 9.47 17.99
CA LYS A 85 20.55 10.29 18.19
C LYS A 85 21.87 9.50 18.02
N LYS A 86 21.84 8.20 18.28
CA LYS A 86 22.99 7.28 18.10
C LYS A 86 22.99 6.73 16.67
N GLY A 87 24.13 6.26 16.21
CA GLY A 87 24.27 5.66 14.85
C GLY A 87 23.27 4.53 14.59
N ILE A 88 22.93 4.33 13.32
CA ILE A 88 21.97 3.30 12.89
C ILE A 88 22.64 1.92 12.99
N GLU A 89 22.00 1.01 13.70
CA GLU A 89 22.53 -0.32 13.94
C GLU A 89 22.12 -1.28 12.80
N ARG A 90 22.94 -2.33 12.60
CA ARG A 90 22.71 -3.30 11.52
C ARG A 90 21.35 -4.00 11.63
N HIS A 91 20.91 -4.33 12.86
CA HIS A 91 19.63 -5.03 13.04
C HIS A 91 18.43 -4.15 12.75
N GLU A 92 18.52 -2.84 12.95
CA GLU A 92 17.44 -1.89 12.63
C GLU A 92 17.28 -1.73 11.11
N MET A 93 18.40 -1.65 10.39
CA MET A 93 18.35 -1.66 8.93
C MET A 93 17.82 -2.99 8.39
N ALA A 94 18.23 -4.12 8.99
CA ALA A 94 17.70 -5.43 8.61
C ALA A 94 16.18 -5.53 8.83
N LEU A 95 15.63 -4.87 9.84
CA LEU A 95 14.19 -4.77 10.01
C LEU A 95 13.52 -4.01 8.85
N CYS A 96 14.04 -2.83 8.49
CA CYS A 96 13.53 -2.06 7.35
C CYS A 96 13.59 -2.89 6.06
N ASP A 97 14.74 -3.54 5.81
CA ASP A 97 14.95 -4.38 4.64
C ASP A 97 13.94 -5.55 4.60
N ASN A 98 13.77 -6.28 5.70
CA ASN A 98 12.86 -7.42 5.78
C ASN A 98 11.39 -7.02 5.60
N LEU A 99 10.95 -5.93 6.23
CA LEU A 99 9.59 -5.41 6.05
C LEU A 99 9.36 -5.00 4.60
N THR A 100 10.36 -4.40 3.95
CA THR A 100 10.28 -4.01 2.55
C THR A 100 10.24 -5.22 1.63
N TYR A 101 11.06 -6.25 1.87
CA TYR A 101 11.03 -7.50 1.07
C TYR A 101 9.66 -8.16 1.12
N VAL A 102 9.11 -8.33 2.32
CA VAL A 102 7.78 -8.92 2.51
C VAL A 102 6.71 -8.04 1.86
N GLY A 103 6.75 -6.72 2.11
CA GLY A 103 5.81 -5.78 1.54
C GLY A 103 5.82 -5.76 0.01
N LEU A 104 7.02 -5.75 -0.61
CA LEU A 104 7.14 -5.78 -2.07
C LEU A 104 6.70 -7.11 -2.68
N ALA A 105 6.97 -8.25 -2.01
CA ALA A 105 6.49 -9.55 -2.45
C ALA A 105 4.96 -9.59 -2.49
N PHE A 106 4.29 -9.13 -1.41
CA PHE A 106 2.83 -9.04 -1.38
C PHE A 106 2.29 -8.00 -2.36
N MET A 107 2.97 -6.87 -2.57
CA MET A 107 2.59 -5.90 -3.58
C MET A 107 2.65 -6.51 -4.99
N THR A 108 3.65 -7.32 -5.30
CA THR A 108 3.75 -8.05 -6.57
C THR A 108 2.56 -9.01 -6.76
N LEU A 109 2.22 -9.80 -5.73
CA LEU A 109 1.05 -10.67 -5.75
C LEU A 109 -0.25 -9.85 -5.91
N GLY A 110 -0.32 -8.69 -5.28
CA GLY A 110 -1.42 -7.74 -5.42
C GLY A 110 -1.57 -7.24 -6.86
N MET A 111 -0.47 -6.86 -7.52
CA MET A 111 -0.49 -6.45 -8.92
C MET A 111 -0.95 -7.59 -9.85
N LEU A 112 -0.45 -8.81 -9.64
CA LEU A 112 -0.85 -9.97 -10.44
C LEU A 112 -2.35 -10.31 -10.26
N SER A 113 -2.83 -10.34 -9.02
CA SER A 113 -4.26 -10.58 -8.75
C SER A 113 -5.14 -9.43 -9.27
N GLY A 114 -4.64 -8.19 -9.24
CA GLY A 114 -5.27 -7.02 -9.83
C GLY A 114 -5.39 -7.10 -11.35
N ALA A 115 -4.37 -7.62 -12.02
CA ALA A 115 -4.41 -7.87 -13.46
C ALA A 115 -5.48 -8.91 -13.83
N VAL A 116 -5.62 -9.99 -13.03
CA VAL A 116 -6.69 -10.98 -13.24
C VAL A 116 -8.06 -10.37 -12.99
N TRP A 117 -8.19 -9.55 -11.94
CA TRP A 117 -9.42 -8.80 -11.69
C TRP A 117 -9.76 -7.84 -12.85
N ALA A 118 -8.79 -7.06 -13.33
CA ALA A 118 -8.96 -6.15 -14.45
C ALA A 118 -9.44 -6.88 -15.71
N LYS A 119 -8.87 -8.06 -15.99
CA LYS A 119 -9.33 -8.91 -17.10
C LYS A 119 -10.79 -9.33 -16.96
N ALA A 120 -11.21 -9.68 -15.74
CA ALA A 120 -12.59 -10.09 -15.48
C ALA A 120 -13.57 -8.90 -15.53
N ALA A 121 -13.14 -7.71 -15.10
CA ALA A 121 -13.99 -6.52 -15.01
C ALA A 121 -14.05 -5.71 -16.32
N TRP A 122 -12.94 -5.56 -17.04
CA TRP A 122 -12.79 -4.67 -18.20
C TRP A 122 -12.26 -5.35 -19.46
N GLY A 123 -11.99 -6.64 -19.43
CA GLY A 123 -11.60 -7.42 -20.61
C GLY A 123 -10.11 -7.41 -20.96
N HIS A 124 -9.26 -6.70 -20.24
CA HIS A 124 -7.80 -6.65 -20.43
C HIS A 124 -7.06 -6.73 -19.09
N TYR A 125 -5.83 -7.26 -19.11
CA TYR A 125 -5.02 -7.43 -17.89
C TYR A 125 -4.37 -6.13 -17.43
N TRP A 126 -4.04 -5.23 -18.37
CA TRP A 126 -3.33 -4.00 -18.13
C TRP A 126 -3.64 -2.99 -19.24
N ALA A 127 -3.98 -1.77 -18.89
CA ALA A 127 -4.39 -0.72 -19.83
C ALA A 127 -3.55 0.56 -19.72
N TRP A 128 -2.53 0.59 -18.85
CA TRP A 128 -1.79 1.80 -18.48
C TRP A 128 -2.69 2.89 -17.91
N ASP A 129 -3.77 2.48 -17.26
CA ASP A 129 -4.58 3.39 -16.45
C ASP A 129 -3.68 4.17 -15.49
N PRO A 130 -4.00 5.45 -15.18
CA PRO A 130 -3.20 6.25 -14.26
C PRO A 130 -2.89 5.54 -12.94
N LYS A 131 -3.83 4.76 -12.40
CA LYS A 131 -3.64 4.02 -11.15
C LYS A 131 -2.67 2.84 -11.32
N GLU A 132 -2.75 2.13 -12.43
CA GLU A 132 -1.81 1.06 -12.80
C GLU A 132 -0.40 1.62 -13.00
N THR A 133 -0.28 2.76 -13.68
CA THR A 133 1.00 3.45 -13.92
C THR A 133 1.68 3.85 -12.62
N TRP A 134 0.92 4.42 -11.67
CA TRP A 134 1.45 4.79 -10.36
C TRP A 134 1.78 3.56 -9.50
N ALA A 135 1.03 2.47 -9.63
CA ALA A 135 1.35 1.19 -8.99
C ALA A 135 2.68 0.64 -9.49
N ALA A 136 2.91 0.65 -10.81
CA ALA A 136 4.18 0.25 -11.42
C ALA A 136 5.34 1.15 -10.95
N ALA A 137 5.17 2.48 -10.98
CA ALA A 137 6.18 3.43 -10.49
C ALA A 137 6.54 3.18 -9.01
N THR A 138 5.56 2.92 -8.18
CA THR A 138 5.75 2.57 -6.76
C THR A 138 6.53 1.26 -6.63
N TRP A 139 6.16 0.23 -7.36
CA TRP A 139 6.84 -1.06 -7.36
C TRP A 139 8.30 -0.93 -7.78
N PHE A 140 8.58 -0.21 -8.86
CA PHE A 140 9.96 0.06 -9.30
C PHE A 140 10.77 0.84 -8.27
N SER A 141 10.18 1.78 -7.54
CA SER A 141 10.88 2.54 -6.51
C SER A 141 11.31 1.67 -5.32
N TYR A 142 10.47 0.75 -4.87
CA TYR A 142 10.84 -0.22 -3.84
C TYR A 142 11.86 -1.23 -4.35
N LEU A 143 11.75 -1.66 -5.61
CA LEU A 143 12.75 -2.51 -6.25
C LEU A 143 14.12 -1.81 -6.33
N ALA A 144 14.14 -0.54 -6.70
CA ALA A 144 15.35 0.29 -6.70
C ALA A 144 15.96 0.42 -5.29
N TYR A 145 15.13 0.57 -4.25
CA TYR A 145 15.59 0.53 -2.86
C TYR A 145 16.33 -0.78 -2.55
N ILE A 146 15.75 -1.92 -2.90
CA ILE A 146 16.36 -3.25 -2.66
C ILE A 146 17.71 -3.34 -3.36
N HIS A 147 17.79 -3.00 -4.64
CA HIS A 147 19.04 -3.04 -5.40
C HIS A 147 20.10 -2.08 -4.84
N PHE A 148 19.68 -0.88 -4.43
CA PHE A 148 20.57 0.08 -3.78
C PHE A 148 21.14 -0.49 -2.47
N ARG A 149 20.32 -1.15 -1.66
CA ARG A 149 20.74 -1.79 -0.40
C ARG A 149 21.74 -2.92 -0.63
N LEU A 150 21.50 -3.76 -1.64
CA LEU A 150 22.39 -4.86 -1.99
C LEU A 150 23.76 -4.34 -2.49
N GLY A 151 23.76 -3.30 -3.31
CA GLY A 151 25.00 -2.71 -3.85
C GLY A 151 25.75 -1.80 -2.88
N ARG A 152 25.07 -1.19 -1.91
CA ARG A 152 25.62 -0.20 -0.97
C ARG A 152 25.11 -0.39 0.46
N PRO A 153 25.48 -1.49 1.13
CA PRO A 153 24.93 -1.84 2.46
C PRO A 153 25.26 -0.83 3.55
N ALA A 154 26.33 -0.06 3.42
CA ALA A 154 26.73 0.96 4.40
C ALA A 154 26.01 2.31 4.22
N ALA A 155 25.31 2.54 3.12
CA ALA A 155 24.67 3.82 2.82
C ALA A 155 23.28 3.94 3.48
N HIS A 156 23.20 3.74 4.81
CA HIS A 156 21.95 3.63 5.57
C HIS A 156 21.04 4.85 5.37
N ARG A 157 21.55 6.06 5.56
CA ARG A 157 20.74 7.28 5.49
C ARG A 157 20.12 7.50 4.10
N LYS A 158 20.88 7.25 3.03
CA LYS A 158 20.36 7.38 1.65
C LYS A 158 19.28 6.34 1.36
N ALA A 159 19.47 5.11 1.86
CA ALA A 159 18.48 4.05 1.73
C ALA A 159 17.17 4.41 2.44
N LEU A 160 17.25 4.90 3.69
CA LEU A 160 16.05 5.31 4.44
C LEU A 160 15.29 6.45 3.75
N VAL A 161 16.00 7.43 3.17
CA VAL A 161 15.36 8.48 2.35
C VAL A 161 14.68 7.84 1.13
N GLY A 162 15.30 6.86 0.48
CA GLY A 162 14.69 6.10 -0.61
C GLY A 162 13.36 5.43 -0.19
N LEU A 163 13.29 4.85 1.02
CA LEU A 163 12.04 4.29 1.55
C LEU A 163 10.94 5.36 1.71
N LEU A 164 11.30 6.55 2.19
CA LEU A 164 10.33 7.65 2.33
C LEU A 164 9.79 8.09 0.97
N VAL A 165 10.66 8.22 -0.03
CA VAL A 165 10.24 8.56 -1.40
C VAL A 165 9.33 7.47 -1.97
N SER A 166 9.68 6.19 -1.81
CA SER A 166 8.86 5.07 -2.25
C SER A 166 7.47 5.07 -1.59
N PHE A 167 7.42 5.41 -0.31
CA PHE A 167 6.14 5.51 0.40
C PHE A 167 5.29 6.71 -0.06
N LEU A 168 5.91 7.83 -0.40
CA LEU A 168 5.18 8.96 -1.00
C LEU A 168 4.57 8.58 -2.36
N LEU A 169 5.29 7.83 -3.20
CA LEU A 169 4.74 7.28 -4.44
C LEU A 169 3.57 6.32 -4.18
N LEU A 170 3.69 5.50 -3.12
CA LEU A 170 2.59 4.63 -2.68
C LEU A 170 1.35 5.43 -2.28
N GLN A 171 1.52 6.54 -1.55
CA GLN A 171 0.40 7.42 -1.18
C GLN A 171 -0.20 8.11 -2.41
N MET A 172 0.62 8.50 -3.38
CA MET A 172 0.14 9.03 -4.66
C MET A 172 -0.69 7.99 -5.41
N CYS A 173 -0.24 6.73 -5.50
CA CYS A 173 -0.97 5.65 -6.13
C CYS A 173 -2.32 5.38 -5.45
N TRP A 174 -2.37 5.41 -4.12
CA TRP A 174 -3.58 5.06 -3.37
C TRP A 174 -4.56 6.21 -3.27
N TYR A 175 -4.09 7.40 -2.90
CA TYR A 175 -4.93 8.54 -2.55
C TYR A 175 -4.77 9.72 -3.51
N GLY A 176 -3.53 10.10 -3.81
CA GLY A 176 -3.22 11.32 -4.56
C GLY A 176 -3.75 11.31 -5.99
N ILE A 177 -3.79 10.14 -6.63
CA ILE A 177 -4.30 9.98 -7.99
C ILE A 177 -5.74 10.46 -8.15
N ASN A 178 -6.57 10.33 -7.10
CA ASN A 178 -7.97 10.75 -7.13
C ASN A 178 -8.16 12.27 -7.28
N TYR A 179 -7.09 13.04 -7.01
CA TYR A 179 -7.10 14.50 -7.10
C TYR A 179 -6.35 15.03 -8.32
N LEU A 180 -5.70 14.16 -9.09
CA LEU A 180 -4.98 14.57 -10.30
C LEU A 180 -5.96 14.79 -11.46
N PRO A 181 -5.93 15.96 -12.13
CA PRO A 181 -6.80 16.23 -13.29
C PRO A 181 -6.62 15.19 -14.41
N SER A 182 -5.41 14.66 -14.58
CA SER A 182 -5.11 13.61 -15.58
C SER A 182 -5.76 12.26 -15.29
N ALA A 183 -6.26 12.04 -14.08
CA ALA A 183 -6.94 10.80 -13.69
C ALA A 183 -8.46 10.95 -13.67
N GLN A 184 -8.95 12.19 -13.56
CA GLN A 184 -10.38 12.48 -13.53
C GLN A 184 -10.98 12.25 -14.93
N GLY A 185 -11.96 11.35 -15.03
CA GLY A 185 -12.63 11.00 -16.28
C GLY A 185 -11.90 10.01 -17.19
N VAL A 186 -10.66 9.64 -16.87
CA VAL A 186 -9.85 8.70 -17.68
C VAL A 186 -9.60 7.37 -16.93
N SER A 187 -9.47 7.42 -15.60
CA SER A 187 -9.17 6.23 -14.81
C SER A 187 -10.44 5.45 -14.49
N VAL A 188 -10.53 4.22 -14.99
CA VAL A 188 -11.59 3.26 -14.63
C VAL A 188 -11.54 2.83 -13.17
N HIS A 189 -10.44 3.10 -12.47
CA HIS A 189 -10.26 2.85 -11.03
C HIS A 189 -10.62 4.07 -10.17
N CYS A 190 -10.97 5.22 -10.75
CA CYS A 190 -11.29 6.44 -10.00
C CYS A 190 -12.76 6.42 -9.56
N LEU A 191 -13.04 5.90 -8.38
CA LEU A 191 -14.37 5.71 -7.82
C LEU A 191 -15.15 7.00 -7.53
N LEU A 192 -14.50 8.17 -7.59
CA LEU A 192 -15.16 9.47 -7.33
C LEU A 192 -16.00 9.97 -8.53
N TYR A 193 -15.69 9.54 -9.75
CA TYR A 193 -16.32 10.05 -10.97
C TYR A 193 -17.38 9.12 -11.59
N THR A 194 -17.45 7.87 -11.14
CA THR A 194 -18.31 6.84 -11.76
C THR A 194 -19.76 6.87 -11.27
N SER A 195 -20.13 7.72 -10.30
CA SER A 195 -21.52 7.89 -9.91
C SER A 195 -22.33 8.65 -10.97
N ASP A 196 -21.71 9.62 -11.63
CA ASP A 196 -22.39 10.48 -12.61
C ASP A 196 -22.44 9.85 -14.01
N ALA A 197 -21.37 9.12 -14.40
CA ALA A 197 -21.33 8.42 -15.69
C ALA A 197 -22.28 7.21 -15.77
N ALA A 198 -22.70 6.65 -14.64
CA ALA A 198 -23.68 5.57 -14.60
C ALA A 198 -25.12 6.08 -14.82
N ASP A 199 -25.39 7.36 -14.54
CA ASP A 199 -26.69 7.99 -14.76
C ASP A 199 -26.86 8.54 -16.19
N GLU A 200 -25.77 8.90 -16.88
CA GLU A 200 -25.82 9.30 -18.30
C GLU A 200 -25.92 8.13 -19.28
N ALA A 201 -25.65 6.90 -18.85
CA ALA A 201 -25.76 5.67 -19.67
C ALA A 201 -27.12 4.96 -19.56
N ARG A 202 -28.11 5.55 -18.91
CA ARG A 202 -29.52 5.11 -18.86
C ARG A 202 -30.37 5.95 -19.78
#